data_d0fe69abb97b245e6c4656286e475e1a
#
_entry.id   d0fe69abb97b245e6c4656286e475e1a
#
_cell.length_a   1.000
_cell.length_b   1.000
_cell.length_c   1.000
_cell.angle_alpha   90.00
_cell.angle_beta   90.00
_cell.angle_gamma   90.00
#
_symmetry.space_group_name_H-M   'P 1'
#
loop_
_entity.id
_entity.type
_entity.pdbx_description
1 polymer ?
#
loop_
_entity_poly.entity_id
_entity_poly.type
_entity_poly.pdbx_seq_one_letter_code
_entity_poly.pdbx_strand_id
1 'polypeptide(L)'
;MIHPNMGTMLSFITTDCAITHEMLTDALQENVKKTYNRVTVDGDTSTNDMCIVLANGMAGNTLIEWQDEEYQAFCKALNEVNTRLARQIAADGEGATKLVTCTVKNSRSEETAERLAKAVVGLSLIHI
;
A
#
# COMPACT_ATOMS: atom_id res chain seq x y z
N MET A 1 0.24 3.02 -8.75
CA MET A 1 1.68 2.87 -8.97
C MET A 1 2.41 3.65 -7.91
N ILE A 2 3.48 3.11 -7.38
CA ILE A 2 4.39 3.78 -6.47
C ILE A 2 5.24 4.73 -7.30
N HIS A 3 5.63 5.87 -6.71
CA HIS A 3 6.58 6.79 -7.30
C HIS A 3 7.88 6.78 -6.47
N PRO A 4 8.64 5.68 -6.42
CA PRO A 4 9.91 5.65 -5.70
C PRO A 4 11.00 6.35 -6.49
N ASN A 5 11.89 6.99 -5.79
CA ASN A 5 13.10 7.60 -6.37
C ASN A 5 14.18 6.57 -6.68
N MET A 6 13.99 5.39 -6.30
CA MET A 6 15.01 4.36 -6.41
C MET A 6 14.39 3.18 -7.06
N GLY A 7 14.81 2.88 -8.25
CA GLY A 7 14.60 1.61 -8.88
C GLY A 7 13.41 0.81 -8.37
N THR A 8 13.55 -0.46 -8.33
CA THR A 8 12.50 -1.44 -8.05
C THR A 8 12.09 -1.49 -6.57
N MET A 9 10.79 -1.38 -6.28
CA MET A 9 10.22 -1.74 -4.98
C MET A 9 9.84 -3.22 -5.00
N LEU A 10 10.30 -3.97 -4.02
CA LEU A 10 9.95 -5.37 -3.82
C LEU A 10 9.33 -5.55 -2.45
N SER A 11 8.09 -6.03 -2.38
CA SER A 11 7.39 -6.35 -1.14
C SER A 11 6.94 -7.80 -1.14
N PHE A 12 7.35 -8.54 -0.14
CA PHE A 12 6.99 -9.95 0.05
C PHE A 12 6.26 -10.10 1.37
N ILE A 13 5.04 -10.60 1.31
CA ILE A 13 4.17 -10.83 2.46
C ILE A 13 3.82 -12.30 2.51
N THR A 14 3.91 -12.90 3.68
CA THR A 14 3.51 -14.29 3.90
C THR A 14 2.43 -14.36 4.96
N THR A 15 1.52 -15.29 4.79
CA THR A 15 0.46 -15.60 5.74
C THR A 15 0.19 -17.09 5.78
N ASP A 16 -0.28 -17.59 6.90
CA ASP A 16 -0.77 -18.96 7.05
C ASP A 16 -2.28 -19.10 6.85
N CYS A 17 -2.98 -18.00 6.57
CA CYS A 17 -4.41 -17.96 6.37
C CYS A 17 -4.85 -18.88 5.22
N ALA A 18 -5.93 -19.64 5.44
CA ALA A 18 -6.62 -20.37 4.39
C ALA A 18 -7.57 -19.41 3.66
N ILE A 19 -7.21 -19.04 2.45
CA ILE A 19 -7.92 -18.07 1.61
C ILE A 19 -7.77 -18.47 0.14
N THR A 20 -8.82 -18.32 -0.65
CA THR A 20 -8.76 -18.62 -2.08
C THR A 20 -7.88 -17.61 -2.83
N HIS A 21 -7.33 -18.03 -3.95
CA HIS A 21 -6.50 -17.17 -4.80
C HIS A 21 -7.26 -15.91 -5.25
N GLU A 22 -8.55 -16.06 -5.57
CA GLU A 22 -9.40 -14.95 -5.98
C GLU A 22 -9.55 -13.91 -4.86
N MET A 23 -9.92 -14.35 -3.65
CA MET A 23 -10.06 -13.46 -2.49
C MET A 23 -8.73 -12.82 -2.09
N LEU A 24 -7.63 -13.56 -2.18
CA LEU A 24 -6.30 -13.03 -1.91
C LEU A 24 -5.89 -11.95 -2.92
N THR A 25 -6.20 -12.17 -4.18
CA THR A 25 -5.93 -11.20 -5.27
C THR A 25 -6.74 -9.93 -5.09
N ASP A 26 -8.04 -10.05 -4.82
CA ASP A 26 -8.92 -8.90 -4.57
C ASP A 26 -8.45 -8.08 -3.36
N ALA A 27 -8.15 -8.77 -2.26
CA ALA A 27 -7.64 -8.13 -1.06
C ALA A 27 -6.34 -7.36 -1.31
N LEU A 28 -5.39 -7.95 -2.04
CA LEU A 28 -4.13 -7.30 -2.37
C LEU A 28 -4.32 -6.09 -3.28
N GLN A 29 -5.10 -6.23 -4.34
CA GLN A 29 -5.34 -5.15 -5.32
C GLN A 29 -5.97 -3.92 -4.66
N GLU A 30 -6.99 -4.13 -3.83
CA GLU A 30 -7.63 -3.03 -3.11
C GLU A 30 -6.71 -2.39 -2.07
N ASN A 31 -5.88 -3.21 -1.43
CA ASN A 31 -4.97 -2.75 -0.40
C ASN A 31 -3.82 -1.91 -0.98
N VAL A 32 -3.23 -2.35 -2.07
CA VAL A 32 -2.13 -1.63 -2.77
C VAL A 32 -2.54 -0.22 -3.18
N LYS A 33 -3.78 -0.03 -3.65
CA LYS A 33 -4.32 1.30 -3.99
C LYS A 33 -4.29 2.27 -2.80
N LYS A 34 -4.53 1.76 -1.59
CA LYS A 34 -4.63 2.56 -0.36
C LYS A 34 -3.30 2.71 0.38
N THR A 35 -2.29 1.95 0.02
CA THR A 35 -1.00 1.90 0.72
C THR A 35 0.16 2.31 -0.19
N TYR A 36 0.74 1.37 -0.93
CA TYR A 36 1.93 1.62 -1.75
C TYR A 36 1.70 2.68 -2.83
N ASN A 37 0.53 2.68 -3.48
CA ASN A 37 0.21 3.67 -4.51
C ASN A 37 0.03 5.11 -3.97
N ARG A 38 0.05 5.29 -2.66
CA ARG A 38 0.02 6.59 -1.99
C ARG A 38 1.39 7.09 -1.55
N VAL A 39 2.44 6.31 -1.78
CA VAL A 39 3.82 6.68 -1.44
C VAL A 39 4.47 7.39 -2.63
N THR A 40 5.16 8.49 -2.34
CA THR A 40 6.09 9.12 -3.29
C THR A 40 7.37 9.49 -2.56
N VAL A 41 8.50 9.37 -3.24
CA VAL A 41 9.82 9.79 -2.72
C VAL A 41 10.32 11.01 -3.49
N ASP A 42 10.21 11.03 -4.81
CA ASP A 42 10.70 12.11 -5.68
C ASP A 42 9.72 12.51 -6.79
N GLY A 43 8.54 11.90 -6.83
CA GLY A 43 7.52 12.14 -7.85
C GLY A 43 7.66 11.29 -9.11
N ASP A 44 8.75 10.54 -9.28
CA ASP A 44 8.93 9.64 -10.42
C ASP A 44 8.21 8.30 -10.21
N THR A 45 7.75 7.69 -11.29
CA THR A 45 7.07 6.39 -11.27
C THR A 45 8.04 5.28 -11.59
N SER A 46 8.16 4.30 -10.70
CA SER A 46 8.89 3.06 -10.99
C SER A 46 8.17 2.21 -12.03
N THR A 47 8.94 1.53 -12.88
CA THR A 47 8.43 0.59 -13.88
C THR A 47 8.52 -0.87 -13.44
N ASN A 48 9.16 -1.17 -12.31
CA ASN A 48 9.54 -2.52 -11.89
C ASN A 48 9.11 -2.85 -10.45
N ASP A 49 8.01 -2.27 -9.96
CA ASP A 49 7.51 -2.56 -8.63
C ASP A 49 6.77 -3.89 -8.57
N MET A 50 6.99 -4.63 -7.51
CA MET A 50 6.33 -5.90 -7.28
C MET A 50 5.90 -6.01 -5.82
N CYS A 51 4.65 -6.42 -5.60
CA CYS A 51 4.12 -6.80 -4.31
C CYS A 51 3.50 -8.19 -4.39
N ILE A 52 3.98 -9.11 -3.58
CA ILE A 52 3.52 -10.52 -3.57
C ILE A 52 3.01 -10.87 -2.18
N VAL A 53 1.86 -11.55 -2.14
CA VAL A 53 1.34 -12.20 -0.95
C VAL A 53 1.27 -13.71 -1.18
N LEU A 54 1.82 -14.48 -0.26
CA LEU A 54 1.83 -15.94 -0.28
C LEU A 54 1.06 -16.46 0.93
N ALA A 55 0.03 -17.27 0.69
CA ALA A 55 -0.77 -17.92 1.72
C ALA A 55 -0.60 -19.44 1.65
N ASN A 56 -0.23 -20.08 2.76
CA ASN A 56 -0.03 -21.53 2.81
C ASN A 56 -1.20 -22.31 3.38
N GLY A 57 -2.21 -21.64 3.95
CA GLY A 57 -3.43 -22.27 4.46
C GLY A 57 -3.26 -23.07 5.76
N MET A 58 -2.16 -22.89 6.49
CA MET A 58 -1.84 -23.70 7.67
C MET A 58 -2.44 -23.14 8.98
N ALA A 59 -3.12 -22.02 8.96
CA ALA A 59 -3.70 -21.40 10.16
C ALA A 59 -4.85 -22.20 10.78
N GLY A 60 -5.44 -23.13 10.05
CA GLY A 60 -6.58 -23.95 10.53
C GLY A 60 -7.92 -23.19 10.54
N ASN A 61 -7.99 -22.00 9.95
CA ASN A 61 -9.24 -21.27 9.78
C ASN A 61 -10.11 -21.90 8.69
N THR A 62 -11.41 -21.63 8.71
CA THR A 62 -12.30 -21.93 7.59
C THR A 62 -11.83 -21.20 6.35
N LEU A 63 -11.77 -21.89 5.19
CA LEU A 63 -11.33 -21.30 3.94
C LEU A 63 -12.16 -20.04 3.61
N ILE A 64 -11.48 -18.92 3.42
CA ILE A 64 -12.12 -17.66 3.02
C ILE A 64 -12.38 -17.72 1.51
N GLU A 65 -13.64 -17.88 1.14
CA GLU A 65 -14.10 -17.99 -0.26
C GLU A 65 -15.00 -16.84 -0.69
N TRP A 66 -15.46 -16.03 0.27
CA TRP A 66 -16.41 -14.94 0.03
C TRP A 66 -15.97 -13.68 0.76
N GLN A 67 -16.50 -12.55 0.37
CA GLN A 67 -16.25 -11.25 1.02
C GLN A 67 -17.13 -11.10 2.30
N ASP A 68 -16.95 -12.01 3.24
CA ASP A 68 -17.63 -12.05 4.54
C ASP A 68 -16.85 -11.28 5.64
N GLU A 69 -17.24 -11.48 6.90
CA GLU A 69 -16.58 -10.84 8.04
C GLU A 69 -15.13 -11.28 8.21
N GLU A 70 -14.82 -12.54 7.93
CA GLU A 70 -13.44 -13.07 8.02
C GLU A 70 -12.57 -12.49 6.92
N TYR A 71 -13.12 -12.34 5.70
CA TYR A 71 -12.44 -11.62 4.63
C TYR A 71 -12.15 -10.16 5.00
N GLN A 72 -13.12 -9.47 5.61
CA GLN A 72 -12.92 -8.09 6.06
C GLN A 72 -11.84 -7.99 7.16
N ALA A 73 -11.81 -8.95 8.07
CA ALA A 73 -10.76 -9.03 9.09
C ALA A 73 -9.38 -9.26 8.48
N PHE A 74 -9.28 -10.15 7.49
CA PHE A 74 -8.06 -10.38 6.71
C PHE A 74 -7.61 -9.11 5.98
N CYS A 75 -8.52 -8.43 5.28
CA CYS A 75 -8.23 -7.18 4.58
C CYS A 75 -7.72 -6.09 5.53
N LYS A 76 -8.30 -6.01 6.73
CA LYS A 76 -7.86 -5.06 7.76
C LYS A 76 -6.44 -5.36 8.24
N ALA A 77 -6.14 -6.61 8.52
CA ALA A 77 -4.79 -7.04 8.92
C ALA A 77 -3.77 -6.78 7.81
N LEU A 78 -4.09 -7.13 6.57
CA LEU A 78 -3.25 -6.87 5.40
C LEU A 78 -3.01 -5.36 5.21
N ASN A 79 -4.03 -4.53 5.44
CA ASN A 79 -3.91 -3.08 5.35
C ASN A 79 -2.95 -2.52 6.41
N GLU A 80 -2.97 -3.05 7.62
CA GLU A 80 -2.05 -2.64 8.68
C GLU A 80 -0.60 -2.97 8.31
N VAL A 81 -0.35 -4.19 7.84
CA VAL A 81 0.97 -4.63 7.39
C VAL A 81 1.47 -3.77 6.24
N ASN A 82 0.67 -3.60 5.18
CA ASN A 82 1.06 -2.84 4.00
C ASN A 82 1.24 -1.35 4.29
N THR A 83 0.41 -0.78 5.17
CA THR A 83 0.58 0.63 5.60
C THR A 83 1.91 0.81 6.33
N ARG A 84 2.27 -0.12 7.20
CA ARG A 84 3.54 -0.08 7.92
C ARG A 84 4.73 -0.21 6.97
N LEU A 85 4.68 -1.16 6.05
CA LEU A 85 5.73 -1.36 5.04
C LEU A 85 5.86 -0.15 4.11
N ALA A 86 4.74 0.38 3.62
CA ALA A 86 4.74 1.57 2.77
C ALA A 86 5.36 2.80 3.47
N ARG A 87 5.07 2.98 4.77
CA ARG A 87 5.68 4.04 5.57
C ARG A 87 7.18 3.83 5.78
N GLN A 88 7.62 2.60 6.00
CA GLN A 88 9.04 2.26 6.11
C GLN A 88 9.78 2.55 4.81
N ILE A 89 9.22 2.16 3.66
CA ILE A 89 9.79 2.46 2.34
C ILE A 89 9.94 3.97 2.15
N ALA A 90 8.92 4.75 2.48
CA ALA A 90 8.98 6.21 2.37
C ALA A 90 10.00 6.83 3.32
N ALA A 91 10.12 6.31 4.53
CA ALA A 91 11.06 6.80 5.53
C ALA A 91 12.53 6.45 5.21
N ASP A 92 12.75 5.34 4.51
CA ASP A 92 14.07 4.83 4.14
C ASP A 92 14.49 5.22 2.70
N GLY A 93 13.76 6.16 2.09
CA GLY A 93 14.10 6.68 0.77
C GLY A 93 15.49 7.33 0.75
N GLU A 94 16.22 7.19 -0.38
CA GLU A 94 17.55 7.75 -0.53
C GLU A 94 17.56 9.26 -0.27
N GLY A 95 18.42 9.70 0.65
CA GLY A 95 18.52 11.09 1.06
C GLY A 95 17.35 11.59 1.91
N ALA A 96 16.42 10.71 2.28
CA ALA A 96 15.28 11.08 3.14
C ALA A 96 15.76 11.37 4.57
N THR A 97 15.49 12.57 5.04
CA THR A 97 15.76 12.97 6.43
C THR A 97 14.49 13.07 7.26
N LYS A 98 13.32 13.08 6.62
CA LYS A 98 12.01 13.21 7.25
C LYS A 98 10.95 12.45 6.46
N LEU A 99 10.01 11.87 7.20
CA LEU A 99 8.76 11.33 6.64
C LEU A 99 7.67 12.39 6.71
N VAL A 100 7.16 12.81 5.56
CA VAL A 100 6.06 13.78 5.48
C VAL A 100 4.77 13.02 5.19
N THR A 101 3.72 13.32 5.96
CA THR A 101 2.38 12.78 5.74
C THR A 101 1.41 13.93 5.46
N CYS A 102 0.73 13.89 4.33
CA CYS A 102 -0.34 14.80 3.99
C CYS A 102 -1.70 14.12 4.17
N THR A 103 -2.57 14.72 4.97
CA THR A 103 -3.94 14.24 5.19
C THR A 103 -4.93 15.26 4.71
N VAL A 104 -5.79 14.89 3.77
CA VAL A 104 -6.91 15.73 3.28
C VAL A 104 -8.19 15.27 3.94
N LYS A 105 -8.91 16.20 4.58
CA LYS A 105 -10.19 15.94 5.24
C LYS A 105 -11.31 16.73 4.55
N ASN A 106 -12.54 16.25 4.66
CA ASN A 106 -13.75 16.92 4.16
C ASN A 106 -13.72 17.22 2.65
N SER A 107 -13.05 16.36 1.88
CA SER A 107 -13.10 16.42 0.42
C SER A 107 -14.44 15.88 -0.11
N ARG A 108 -14.80 16.30 -1.32
CA ARG A 108 -16.03 15.82 -1.99
C ARG A 108 -16.00 14.34 -2.32
N SER A 109 -14.81 13.77 -2.54
CA SER A 109 -14.59 12.34 -2.81
C SER A 109 -13.20 11.92 -2.35
N GLU A 110 -13.02 10.61 -2.15
CA GLU A 110 -11.72 10.02 -1.84
C GLU A 110 -10.69 10.27 -2.97
N GLU A 111 -11.13 10.16 -4.22
CA GLU A 111 -10.29 10.44 -5.40
C GLU A 111 -9.76 11.88 -5.40
N THR A 112 -10.62 12.85 -5.12
CA THR A 112 -10.21 14.26 -5.03
C THR A 112 -9.24 14.47 -3.87
N ALA A 113 -9.49 13.85 -2.71
CA ALA A 113 -8.60 13.92 -1.56
C ALA A 113 -7.22 13.35 -1.88
N GLU A 114 -7.16 12.20 -2.56
CA GLU A 114 -5.91 11.56 -2.96
C GLU A 114 -5.12 12.41 -3.94
N ARG A 115 -5.77 12.99 -4.95
CA ARG A 115 -5.13 13.90 -5.92
C ARG A 115 -4.54 15.12 -5.24
N LEU A 116 -5.27 15.73 -4.31
CA LEU A 116 -4.78 16.88 -3.54
C LEU A 116 -3.60 16.49 -2.66
N ALA A 117 -3.70 15.38 -1.93
CA ALA A 117 -2.61 14.91 -1.08
C ALA A 117 -1.34 14.62 -1.89
N LYS A 118 -1.46 13.93 -3.03
CA LYS A 118 -0.35 13.64 -3.95
C LYS A 118 0.28 14.90 -4.52
N ALA A 119 -0.52 15.89 -4.88
CA ALA A 119 -0.03 17.18 -5.37
C ALA A 119 0.83 17.88 -4.31
N VAL A 120 0.43 17.82 -3.03
CA VAL A 120 1.18 18.44 -1.93
C VAL A 120 2.49 17.71 -1.66
N VAL A 121 2.46 16.38 -1.51
CA VAL A 121 3.68 15.61 -1.19
C VAL A 121 4.64 15.48 -2.36
N GLY A 122 4.14 15.61 -3.59
CA GLY A 122 4.95 15.59 -4.80
C GLY A 122 5.59 16.94 -5.16
N LEU A 123 5.30 18.01 -4.41
CA LEU A 123 5.93 19.31 -4.63
C LEU A 123 7.41 19.25 -4.23
N SER A 124 8.26 19.64 -5.16
CA SER A 124 9.68 19.84 -4.85
C SER A 124 9.85 21.07 -3.97
N LEU A 125 10.37 20.87 -2.76
CA LEU A 125 10.69 21.97 -1.84
C LEU A 125 11.92 22.79 -2.28
N ILE A 126 12.56 22.39 -3.39
CA ILE A 126 13.74 23.08 -3.94
C ILE A 126 13.37 24.45 -4.56
N HIS A 127 12.10 24.66 -4.84
CA HIS A 127 11.60 25.88 -5.48
C HIS A 127 10.93 26.88 -4.52
N ILE A 128 11.13 26.71 -3.25
CA ILE A 128 10.67 27.68 -2.24
C ILE A 128 11.74 28.74 -1.99
#